data_e1c7cd695ae064c716fec9a63d878098
#
_entry.id   e1c7cd695ae064c716fec9a63d878098
#
_cell.length_a   1.000
_cell.length_b   1.000
_cell.length_c   1.000
_cell.angle_alpha   90.00
_cell.angle_beta   90.00
_cell.angle_gamma   90.00
#
_symmetry.space_group_name_H-M   'P 1'
#
loop_
_entity.id
_entity.type
_entity.pdbx_description
1 polymer ?
#
loop_
_entity_poly.entity_id
_entity_poly.type
_entity_poly.pdbx_seq_one_letter_code
_entity_poly.pdbx_strand_id
1 'polypeptide(L)'
;MNSITVSGWGVLDEAHRVLRATVAGVAAGDWDRPTPCAEWTVTRVLQHAAGDQLGYAAAITGEGGPTENPFAPSGRLTEDPMDFLNPTLNAAAAAWATVGKDVETALTPLPLGPLPTWVGSGAAALDAAVHAWDIAVATGQPSPLTDELAGTLMKVAMEMVEPLRAFAFAPAIAPDPADTDAAVLLKYLGRRPDWLC
;
A
#
# COMPACT_ATOMS: atom_id res chain seq x y z
N MET A 1 -12.58 -15.34 15.19
CA MET A 1 -12.37 -15.00 13.76
C MET A 1 -12.69 -13.53 13.59
N ASN A 2 -11.68 -12.69 13.36
CA ASN A 2 -11.93 -11.27 13.07
C ASN A 2 -12.59 -11.18 11.69
N SER A 3 -13.78 -10.60 11.63
CA SER A 3 -14.49 -10.36 10.37
C SER A 3 -13.68 -9.40 9.49
N ILE A 4 -13.54 -9.71 8.20
CA ILE A 4 -12.92 -8.80 7.23
C ILE A 4 -13.94 -7.72 6.90
N THR A 5 -13.56 -6.45 7.10
CA THR A 5 -14.36 -5.29 6.72
C THR A 5 -14.10 -4.95 5.25
N VAL A 6 -15.14 -4.62 4.50
CA VAL A 6 -15.05 -4.12 3.12
C VAL A 6 -15.34 -2.62 3.08
N SER A 7 -14.59 -1.90 2.24
CA SER A 7 -14.72 -0.44 2.10
C SER A 7 -15.82 -0.03 1.14
N GLY A 8 -16.25 -0.94 0.27
CA GLY A 8 -17.09 -0.64 -0.88
C GLY A 8 -16.35 0.05 -2.03
N TRP A 9 -15.05 0.31 -1.90
CA TRP A 9 -14.17 0.80 -2.96
C TRP A 9 -13.36 -0.39 -3.50
N GLY A 10 -13.79 -0.95 -4.63
CA GLY A 10 -13.30 -2.24 -5.12
C GLY A 10 -11.79 -2.34 -5.27
N VAL A 11 -11.11 -1.26 -5.71
CA VAL A 11 -9.64 -1.24 -5.83
C VAL A 11 -8.97 -1.33 -4.45
N LEU A 12 -9.52 -0.68 -3.43
CA LEU A 12 -8.99 -0.74 -2.07
C LEU A 12 -9.23 -2.11 -1.44
N ASP A 13 -10.44 -2.66 -1.63
CA ASP A 13 -10.78 -3.98 -1.12
C ASP A 13 -9.86 -5.07 -1.73
N GLU A 14 -9.56 -4.96 -3.02
CA GLU A 14 -8.61 -5.88 -3.69
C GLU A 14 -7.18 -5.68 -3.18
N ALA A 15 -6.70 -4.44 -3.04
CA ALA A 15 -5.38 -4.15 -2.49
C ALA A 15 -5.22 -4.69 -1.06
N HIS A 16 -6.23 -4.51 -0.21
CA HIS A 16 -6.24 -5.09 1.13
C HIS A 16 -6.23 -6.63 1.11
N ARG A 17 -6.95 -7.23 0.18
CA ARG A 17 -6.97 -8.69 0.01
C ARG A 17 -5.57 -9.23 -0.34
N VAL A 18 -4.89 -8.60 -1.32
CA VAL A 18 -3.57 -9.06 -1.74
C VAL A 18 -2.51 -8.83 -0.66
N LEU A 19 -2.57 -7.71 0.08
CA LEU A 19 -1.65 -7.45 1.18
C LEU A 19 -1.82 -8.50 2.30
N ARG A 20 -3.07 -8.80 2.71
CA ARG A 20 -3.34 -9.88 3.69
C ARG A 20 -2.79 -11.23 3.22
N ALA A 21 -3.05 -11.60 1.96
CA ALA A 21 -2.60 -12.87 1.42
C ALA A 21 -1.07 -12.97 1.41
N THR A 22 -0.39 -11.90 1.02
CA THR A 22 1.08 -11.84 0.99
C THR A 22 1.67 -11.96 2.39
N VAL A 23 1.17 -11.18 3.36
CA VAL A 23 1.65 -11.19 4.74
C VAL A 23 1.43 -12.56 5.39
N ALA A 24 0.29 -13.19 5.16
CA ALA A 24 0.00 -14.55 5.64
C ALA A 24 0.93 -15.62 5.03
N GLY A 25 1.51 -15.35 3.87
CA GLY A 25 2.46 -16.24 3.18
C GLY A 25 3.92 -16.05 3.59
N VAL A 26 4.27 -15.08 4.43
CA VAL A 26 5.65 -14.83 4.86
C VAL A 26 6.08 -15.92 5.85
N ALA A 27 7.19 -16.60 5.54
CA ALA A 27 7.76 -17.57 6.47
C ALA A 27 8.39 -16.90 7.69
N ALA A 28 8.38 -17.59 8.83
CA ALA A 28 8.86 -17.03 10.10
C ALA A 28 10.30 -16.47 10.07
N GLY A 29 11.16 -17.02 9.19
CA GLY A 29 12.54 -16.58 9.05
C GLY A 29 12.78 -15.44 8.05
N ASP A 30 11.73 -14.96 7.35
CA ASP A 30 11.89 -14.00 6.24
C ASP A 30 11.60 -12.53 6.63
N TRP A 31 11.23 -12.27 7.89
CA TRP A 31 10.83 -10.94 8.36
C TRP A 31 11.96 -9.90 8.34
N ASP A 32 13.22 -10.35 8.45
CA ASP A 32 14.41 -9.47 8.41
C ASP A 32 15.03 -9.36 7.01
N ARG A 33 14.43 -9.98 5.98
CA ARG A 33 14.96 -9.92 4.61
C ARG A 33 14.88 -8.50 4.07
N PRO A 34 15.87 -8.06 3.26
CA PRO A 34 15.82 -6.77 2.57
C PRO A 34 14.68 -6.77 1.54
N THR A 35 14.18 -5.59 1.21
CA THR A 35 13.11 -5.38 0.24
C THR A 35 13.51 -4.40 -0.85
N PRO A 36 12.73 -4.24 -1.93
CA PRO A 36 12.92 -3.17 -2.91
C PRO A 36 12.85 -1.75 -2.31
N CYS A 37 12.21 -1.57 -1.16
CA CYS A 37 12.26 -0.33 -0.40
C CYS A 37 13.62 -0.26 0.30
N ALA A 38 14.55 0.54 -0.25
CA ALA A 38 15.90 0.66 0.26
C ALA A 38 15.93 0.92 1.78
N GLU A 39 16.81 0.21 2.50
CA GLU A 39 17.00 0.26 3.95
C GLU A 39 15.84 -0.33 4.80
N TRP A 40 14.77 -0.86 4.19
CA TRP A 40 13.67 -1.47 4.90
C TRP A 40 13.63 -2.99 4.75
N THR A 41 13.47 -3.66 5.89
CA THR A 41 13.17 -5.09 5.94
C THR A 41 11.68 -5.33 5.68
N VAL A 42 11.32 -6.60 5.47
CA VAL A 42 9.91 -7.04 5.35
C VAL A 42 9.07 -6.53 6.52
N THR A 43 9.60 -6.62 7.75
CA THR A 43 8.93 -6.09 8.96
C THR A 43 8.67 -4.59 8.85
N ARG A 44 9.64 -3.81 8.40
CA ARG A 44 9.49 -2.36 8.28
C ARG A 44 8.49 -1.97 7.20
N VAL A 45 8.49 -2.68 6.06
CA VAL A 45 7.49 -2.47 5.01
C VAL A 45 6.08 -2.78 5.51
N LEU A 46 5.89 -3.87 6.27
CA LEU A 46 4.61 -4.18 6.89
C LEU A 46 4.15 -3.07 7.86
N GLN A 47 5.06 -2.59 8.73
CA GLN A 47 4.73 -1.53 9.68
C GLN A 47 4.39 -0.21 8.99
N HIS A 48 5.09 0.13 7.91
CA HIS A 48 4.79 1.29 7.08
C HIS A 48 3.39 1.16 6.47
N ALA A 49 3.14 0.10 5.72
CA ALA A 49 1.85 -0.11 5.05
C ALA A 49 0.68 -0.11 6.06
N ALA A 50 0.83 -0.76 7.21
CA ALA A 50 -0.19 -0.75 8.25
C ALA A 50 -0.41 0.66 8.84
N GLY A 51 0.67 1.40 9.08
CA GLY A 51 0.63 2.76 9.61
C GLY A 51 -0.03 3.74 8.63
N ASP A 52 0.27 3.62 7.34
CA ASP A 52 -0.34 4.46 6.30
C ASP A 52 -1.85 4.20 6.19
N GLN A 53 -2.30 2.93 6.29
CA GLN A 53 -3.74 2.63 6.32
C GLN A 53 -4.44 3.28 7.51
N LEU A 54 -3.80 3.32 8.70
CA LEU A 54 -4.33 4.08 9.84
C LEU A 54 -4.32 5.59 9.59
N GLY A 55 -3.32 6.11 8.89
CA GLY A 55 -3.26 7.51 8.46
C GLY A 55 -4.45 7.89 7.57
N TYR A 56 -4.80 7.03 6.59
CA TYR A 56 -5.99 7.23 5.75
C TYR A 56 -7.28 7.17 6.57
N ALA A 57 -7.41 6.22 7.50
CA ALA A 57 -8.56 6.17 8.39
C ALA A 57 -8.71 7.45 9.22
N ALA A 58 -7.63 7.90 9.83
CA ALA A 58 -7.62 9.12 10.65
C ALA A 58 -7.94 10.39 9.87
N ALA A 59 -7.45 10.50 8.63
CA ALA A 59 -7.75 11.64 7.78
C ALA A 59 -9.26 11.77 7.47
N ILE A 60 -9.98 10.65 7.36
CA ILE A 60 -11.42 10.61 7.10
C ILE A 60 -12.22 10.82 8.39
N THR A 61 -11.86 10.10 9.46
CA THR A 61 -12.64 10.08 10.70
C THR A 61 -12.31 11.23 11.65
N GLY A 62 -11.13 11.81 11.53
CA GLY A 62 -10.58 12.79 12.49
C GLY A 62 -10.05 12.16 13.78
N GLU A 63 -10.05 10.83 13.89
CA GLU A 63 -9.69 10.10 15.10
C GLU A 63 -8.69 8.97 14.81
N GLY A 64 -7.96 8.59 15.85
CA GLY A 64 -6.96 7.52 15.74
C GLY A 64 -5.71 7.96 14.97
N GLY A 65 -5.18 7.04 14.18
CA GLY A 65 -3.96 7.26 13.42
C GLY A 65 -2.81 6.38 13.92
N PRO A 66 -1.69 6.34 13.18
CA PRO A 66 -0.56 5.54 13.58
C PRO A 66 0.07 6.06 14.87
N THR A 67 0.40 5.16 15.79
CA THR A 67 1.08 5.49 17.05
C THR A 67 2.58 5.71 16.87
N GLU A 68 3.15 5.13 15.83
CA GLU A 68 4.54 5.32 15.39
C GLU A 68 4.57 6.07 14.06
N ASN A 69 5.69 6.71 13.74
CA ASN A 69 5.87 7.34 12.44
C ASN A 69 6.00 6.27 11.34
N PRO A 70 5.06 6.16 10.39
CA PRO A 70 5.13 5.15 9.32
C PRO A 70 6.38 5.26 8.46
N PHE A 71 6.97 6.45 8.34
CA PHE A 71 8.20 6.69 7.58
C PHE A 71 9.49 6.41 8.36
N ALA A 72 9.38 6.03 9.63
CA ALA A 72 10.50 5.59 10.46
C ALA A 72 10.10 4.37 11.31
N PRO A 73 9.66 3.27 10.68
CA PRO A 73 9.18 2.09 11.39
C PRO A 73 10.30 1.43 12.19
N SER A 74 9.95 0.92 13.38
CA SER A 74 10.92 0.37 14.34
C SER A 74 11.64 -0.90 13.84
N GLY A 75 11.00 -1.66 12.94
CA GLY A 75 11.50 -2.96 12.46
C GLY A 75 11.33 -4.07 13.49
N ARG A 76 10.47 -3.89 14.50
CA ARG A 76 10.18 -4.89 15.54
C ARG A 76 8.69 -5.11 15.67
N LEU A 77 8.24 -6.36 15.51
CA LEU A 77 6.89 -6.78 15.83
C LEU A 77 6.90 -7.51 17.17
N THR A 78 5.94 -7.18 18.04
CA THR A 78 5.75 -7.82 19.36
C THR A 78 4.56 -8.76 19.37
N GLU A 79 3.84 -8.86 18.26
CA GLU A 79 2.64 -9.66 18.08
C GLU A 79 2.66 -10.39 16.72
N ASP A 80 1.69 -11.26 16.50
CA ASP A 80 1.54 -11.94 15.21
C ASP A 80 1.33 -10.91 14.08
N PRO A 81 2.01 -11.04 12.93
CA PRO A 81 1.90 -10.08 11.83
C PRO A 81 0.47 -9.86 11.32
N MET A 82 -0.38 -10.89 11.34
CA MET A 82 -1.78 -10.76 10.92
C MET A 82 -2.64 -10.11 12.00
N ASP A 83 -2.32 -10.31 13.29
CA ASP A 83 -2.99 -9.61 14.40
C ASP A 83 -2.61 -8.12 14.40
N PHE A 84 -1.39 -7.79 13.97
CA PHE A 84 -0.94 -6.41 13.74
C PHE A 84 -1.64 -5.77 12.53
N LEU A 85 -1.69 -6.46 11.37
CA LEU A 85 -2.18 -5.90 10.11
C LEU A 85 -3.71 -5.79 10.04
N ASN A 86 -4.44 -6.83 10.45
CA ASN A 86 -5.89 -6.91 10.22
C ASN A 86 -6.68 -5.74 10.83
N PRO A 87 -6.40 -5.28 12.05
CA PRO A 87 -7.09 -4.13 12.64
C PRO A 87 -6.91 -2.86 11.83
N THR A 88 -5.71 -2.63 11.28
CA THR A 88 -5.39 -1.41 10.51
C THR A 88 -6.14 -1.38 9.18
N LEU A 89 -6.14 -2.50 8.44
CA LEU A 89 -6.88 -2.60 7.18
C LEU A 89 -8.40 -2.53 7.41
N ASN A 90 -8.89 -3.10 8.50
CA ASN A 90 -10.31 -2.99 8.86
C ASN A 90 -10.70 -1.55 9.22
N ALA A 91 -9.84 -0.82 9.93
CA ALA A 91 -10.06 0.59 10.24
C ALA A 91 -10.11 1.45 8.97
N ALA A 92 -9.15 1.25 8.06
CA ALA A 92 -9.15 1.96 6.78
C ALA A 92 -10.39 1.63 5.94
N ALA A 93 -10.76 0.35 5.82
CA ALA A 93 -11.95 -0.07 5.10
C ALA A 93 -13.23 0.52 5.72
N ALA A 94 -13.36 0.50 7.05
CA ALA A 94 -14.50 1.09 7.75
C ALA A 94 -14.61 2.60 7.54
N ALA A 95 -13.49 3.32 7.58
CA ALA A 95 -13.46 4.75 7.31
C ALA A 95 -13.91 5.05 5.87
N TRP A 96 -13.34 4.38 4.87
CA TRP A 96 -13.73 4.55 3.48
C TRP A 96 -15.16 4.12 3.18
N ALA A 97 -15.74 3.17 3.94
CA ALA A 97 -17.14 2.80 3.81
C ALA A 97 -18.11 3.95 4.20
N THR A 98 -17.65 4.92 4.98
CA THR A 98 -18.45 6.11 5.33
C THR A 98 -18.45 7.18 4.23
N VAL A 99 -17.52 7.11 3.27
CA VAL A 99 -17.40 8.08 2.18
C VAL A 99 -18.32 7.67 1.02
N GLY A 100 -19.36 8.46 0.80
CA GLY A 100 -20.33 8.22 -0.29
C GLY A 100 -19.67 8.30 -1.67
N LYS A 101 -20.24 7.58 -2.65
CA LYS A 101 -19.75 7.61 -4.04
C LYS A 101 -20.03 8.93 -4.76
N ASP A 102 -20.92 9.73 -4.23
CA ASP A 102 -21.29 11.06 -4.68
C ASP A 102 -20.44 12.17 -4.04
N VAL A 103 -19.61 11.85 -3.08
CA VAL A 103 -18.66 12.79 -2.47
C VAL A 103 -17.51 13.06 -3.43
N GLU A 104 -17.33 14.31 -3.84
CA GLU A 104 -16.34 14.69 -4.84
C GLU A 104 -14.91 14.55 -4.35
N THR A 105 -14.64 14.98 -3.12
CA THR A 105 -13.28 14.96 -2.54
C THR A 105 -13.29 14.42 -1.13
N ALA A 106 -12.16 13.78 -0.74
CA ALA A 106 -11.92 13.29 0.61
C ALA A 106 -10.55 13.77 1.12
N LEU A 107 -10.42 13.89 2.43
CA LEU A 107 -9.13 14.12 3.08
C LEU A 107 -8.29 12.83 3.05
N THR A 108 -6.99 13.02 2.88
CA THR A 108 -5.99 11.95 2.93
C THR A 108 -4.82 12.40 3.79
N PRO A 109 -3.94 11.51 4.26
CA PRO A 109 -2.74 11.91 4.99
C PRO A 109 -1.68 12.56 4.09
N LEU A 110 -1.89 12.57 2.77
CA LEU A 110 -0.95 13.13 1.81
C LEU A 110 -0.94 14.65 1.87
N PRO A 111 0.23 15.30 1.69
CA PRO A 111 0.35 16.77 1.74
C PRO A 111 -0.13 17.43 0.44
N LEU A 112 -1.23 16.94 -0.13
CA LEU A 112 -1.82 17.41 -1.40
C LEU A 112 -3.17 18.13 -1.21
N GLY A 113 -3.64 18.21 0.05
CA GLY A 113 -4.99 18.68 0.35
C GLY A 113 -6.07 17.63 0.03
N PRO A 114 -7.34 18.03 -0.01
CA PRO A 114 -8.42 17.13 -0.42
C PRO A 114 -8.22 16.62 -1.85
N LEU A 115 -8.35 15.31 -2.04
CA LEU A 115 -8.24 14.67 -3.36
C LEU A 115 -9.60 14.19 -3.84
N PRO A 116 -9.81 14.06 -5.16
CA PRO A 116 -10.98 13.33 -5.67
C PRO A 116 -11.10 11.99 -4.96
N THR A 117 -12.30 11.60 -4.54
CA THR A 117 -12.49 10.41 -3.68
C THR A 117 -11.94 9.12 -4.29
N TRP A 118 -12.04 8.98 -5.63
CA TRP A 118 -11.45 7.83 -6.32
C TRP A 118 -9.91 7.84 -6.28
N VAL A 119 -9.28 9.03 -6.30
CA VAL A 119 -7.81 9.16 -6.13
C VAL A 119 -7.44 8.85 -4.69
N GLY A 120 -8.16 9.39 -3.71
CA GLY A 120 -7.87 9.16 -2.30
C GLY A 120 -7.97 7.68 -1.89
N SER A 121 -9.07 7.00 -2.26
CA SER A 121 -9.22 5.56 -2.02
C SER A 121 -8.23 4.73 -2.82
N GLY A 122 -7.92 5.19 -4.04
CA GLY A 122 -6.91 4.58 -4.89
C GLY A 122 -5.49 4.76 -4.36
N ALA A 123 -5.18 5.89 -3.71
CA ALA A 123 -3.87 6.12 -3.08
C ALA A 123 -3.64 5.15 -1.91
N ALA A 124 -4.65 4.94 -1.06
CA ALA A 124 -4.59 3.91 -0.02
C ALA A 124 -4.42 2.50 -0.62
N ALA A 125 -5.08 2.23 -1.75
CA ALA A 125 -4.94 0.97 -2.47
C ALA A 125 -3.55 0.82 -3.10
N LEU A 126 -3.00 1.89 -3.71
CA LEU A 126 -1.67 1.89 -4.30
C LEU A 126 -0.60 1.54 -3.27
N ASP A 127 -0.66 2.19 -2.11
CA ASP A 127 0.23 1.91 -0.98
C ASP A 127 0.16 0.42 -0.59
N ALA A 128 -1.02 -0.09 -0.25
CA ALA A 128 -1.21 -1.47 0.18
C ALA A 128 -0.75 -2.50 -0.87
N ALA A 129 -1.10 -2.30 -2.15
CA ALA A 129 -0.79 -3.26 -3.21
C ALA A 129 0.69 -3.28 -3.59
N VAL A 130 1.34 -2.10 -3.62
CA VAL A 130 2.77 -2.00 -3.96
C VAL A 130 3.64 -2.52 -2.83
N HIS A 131 3.28 -2.27 -1.58
CA HIS A 131 3.98 -2.87 -0.44
C HIS A 131 3.72 -4.37 -0.29
N ALA A 132 2.55 -4.87 -0.72
CA ALA A 132 2.35 -6.30 -0.89
C ALA A 132 3.33 -6.88 -1.91
N TRP A 133 3.58 -6.19 -3.03
CA TRP A 133 4.58 -6.60 -4.01
C TRP A 133 6.00 -6.55 -3.42
N ASP A 134 6.38 -5.48 -2.72
CA ASP A 134 7.70 -5.37 -2.08
C ASP A 134 7.96 -6.55 -1.13
N ILE A 135 6.97 -6.94 -0.32
CA ILE A 135 7.04 -8.10 0.59
C ILE A 135 7.12 -9.41 -0.20
N ALA A 136 6.28 -9.58 -1.23
CA ALA A 136 6.21 -10.81 -2.01
C ALA A 136 7.55 -11.14 -2.66
N VAL A 137 8.16 -10.18 -3.37
CA VAL A 137 9.45 -10.42 -4.05
C VAL A 137 10.58 -10.63 -3.06
N ALA A 138 10.58 -9.94 -1.92
CA ALA A 138 11.57 -10.13 -0.85
C ALA A 138 11.51 -11.54 -0.23
N THR A 139 10.33 -12.16 -0.21
CA THR A 139 10.09 -13.47 0.40
C THR A 139 9.95 -14.61 -0.62
N GLY A 140 10.21 -14.32 -1.92
CA GLY A 140 10.14 -15.31 -2.99
C GLY A 140 8.72 -15.77 -3.32
N GLN A 141 7.70 -15.02 -2.94
CA GLN A 141 6.31 -15.27 -3.29
C GLN A 141 6.00 -14.76 -4.71
N PRO A 142 5.00 -15.32 -5.41
CA PRO A 142 4.51 -14.75 -6.66
C PRO A 142 4.05 -13.31 -6.49
N SER A 143 4.25 -12.47 -7.54
CA SER A 143 3.75 -11.10 -7.54
C SER A 143 2.24 -11.05 -7.30
N PRO A 144 1.75 -10.25 -6.33
CA PRO A 144 0.32 -10.07 -6.11
C PRO A 144 -0.30 -9.02 -7.07
N LEU A 145 0.53 -8.28 -7.83
CA LEU A 145 0.07 -7.30 -8.79
C LEU A 145 -0.31 -7.99 -10.09
N THR A 146 -1.62 -8.06 -10.36
CA THR A 146 -2.14 -8.42 -11.69
C THR A 146 -2.10 -7.19 -12.61
N ASP A 147 -2.09 -7.40 -13.93
CA ASP A 147 -2.13 -6.30 -14.89
C ASP A 147 -3.41 -5.47 -14.76
N GLU A 148 -4.55 -6.07 -14.42
CA GLU A 148 -5.81 -5.38 -14.18
C GLU A 148 -5.72 -4.41 -12.97
N LEU A 149 -5.19 -4.92 -11.84
CA LEU A 149 -4.99 -4.09 -10.65
C LEU A 149 -3.98 -2.99 -10.94
N ALA A 150 -2.86 -3.31 -11.56
CA ALA A 150 -1.81 -2.36 -11.90
C ALA A 150 -2.29 -1.27 -12.86
N GLY A 151 -3.04 -1.61 -13.89
CA GLY A 151 -3.63 -0.63 -14.83
C GLY A 151 -4.62 0.32 -14.15
N THR A 152 -5.35 -0.16 -13.13
CA THR A 152 -6.22 0.69 -12.31
C THR A 152 -5.39 1.61 -11.41
N LEU A 153 -4.39 1.08 -10.73
CA LEU A 153 -3.52 1.84 -9.84
C LEU A 153 -2.63 2.84 -10.59
N MET A 154 -2.27 2.56 -11.84
CA MET A 154 -1.50 3.50 -12.68
C MET A 154 -2.26 4.81 -12.90
N LYS A 155 -3.58 4.75 -13.09
CA LYS A 155 -4.40 5.98 -13.23
C LYS A 155 -4.33 6.84 -11.98
N VAL A 156 -4.36 6.21 -10.81
CA VAL A 156 -4.21 6.90 -9.51
C VAL A 156 -2.79 7.47 -9.36
N ALA A 157 -1.78 6.68 -9.70
CA ALA A 157 -0.39 7.10 -9.59
C ALA A 157 -0.09 8.34 -10.44
N MET A 158 -0.67 8.44 -11.64
CA MET A 158 -0.51 9.62 -12.51
C MET A 158 -1.07 10.91 -11.90
N GLU A 159 -2.07 10.82 -11.01
CA GLU A 159 -2.66 12.00 -10.37
C GLU A 159 -1.85 12.50 -9.16
N MET A 160 -1.07 11.60 -8.49
CA MET A 160 -0.51 11.95 -7.18
C MET A 160 0.99 11.75 -7.04
N VAL A 161 1.65 10.92 -7.85
CA VAL A 161 3.05 10.54 -7.60
C VAL A 161 4.03 11.67 -7.90
N GLU A 162 3.85 12.42 -8.99
CA GLU A 162 4.82 13.44 -9.40
C GLU A 162 5.04 14.54 -8.33
N PRO A 163 4.01 15.14 -7.72
CA PRO A 163 4.22 16.11 -6.64
C PRO A 163 4.84 15.50 -5.37
N LEU A 164 4.70 14.17 -5.18
CA LEU A 164 5.26 13.45 -4.03
C LEU A 164 6.65 12.84 -4.31
N ARG A 165 7.10 12.84 -5.55
CA ARG A 165 8.32 12.12 -5.97
C ARG A 165 9.56 12.54 -5.18
N ALA A 166 9.69 13.82 -4.87
CA ALA A 166 10.89 14.34 -4.20
C ALA A 166 11.18 13.73 -2.80
N PHE A 167 10.17 13.12 -2.17
CA PHE A 167 10.32 12.59 -0.79
C PHE A 167 9.71 11.20 -0.58
N ALA A 168 8.87 10.70 -1.50
CA ALA A 168 8.16 9.42 -1.31
C ALA A 168 8.45 8.37 -2.40
N PHE A 169 8.97 8.78 -3.57
CA PHE A 169 9.18 7.87 -4.69
C PHE A 169 10.55 8.08 -5.31
N ALA A 170 11.20 6.97 -5.71
CA ALA A 170 12.42 7.04 -6.50
C ALA A 170 12.14 7.59 -7.92
N PRO A 171 13.17 8.05 -8.65
CA PRO A 171 13.02 8.44 -10.05
C PRO A 171 12.36 7.35 -10.88
N ALA A 172 11.44 7.72 -11.76
CA ALA A 172 10.81 6.77 -12.67
C ALA A 172 11.83 6.11 -13.59
N ILE A 173 11.64 4.82 -13.86
CA ILE A 173 12.40 4.02 -14.80
C ILE A 173 11.62 3.98 -16.11
N ALA A 174 12.28 4.20 -17.24
CA ALA A 174 11.63 4.14 -18.53
C ALA A 174 11.05 2.74 -18.80
N PRO A 175 9.79 2.63 -19.22
CA PRO A 175 9.20 1.35 -19.56
C PRO A 175 9.76 0.79 -20.86
N ASP A 176 9.77 -0.53 -20.98
CA ASP A 176 10.08 -1.24 -22.22
C ASP A 176 8.78 -1.60 -22.97
N PRO A 177 8.82 -1.71 -24.32
CA PRO A 177 7.63 -2.06 -25.08
C PRO A 177 7.02 -3.42 -24.75
N ALA A 178 7.78 -4.31 -24.10
CA ALA A 178 7.33 -5.64 -23.69
C ALA A 178 6.88 -5.71 -22.23
N ASP A 179 6.92 -4.59 -21.50
CA ASP A 179 6.47 -4.59 -20.09
C ASP A 179 4.98 -4.85 -19.98
N THR A 180 4.61 -5.61 -18.97
CA THR A 180 3.22 -5.74 -18.52
C THR A 180 2.76 -4.48 -17.79
N ASP A 181 1.47 -4.31 -17.58
CA ASP A 181 0.94 -3.16 -16.83
C ASP A 181 1.52 -3.12 -15.40
N ALA A 182 1.74 -4.27 -14.78
CA ALA A 182 2.40 -4.36 -13.48
C ALA A 182 3.85 -3.84 -13.53
N ALA A 183 4.61 -4.21 -14.56
CA ALA A 183 5.98 -3.73 -14.74
C ALA A 183 6.03 -2.22 -15.03
N VAL A 184 5.10 -1.71 -15.84
CA VAL A 184 4.99 -0.27 -16.14
C VAL A 184 4.70 0.52 -14.87
N LEU A 185 3.72 0.09 -14.04
CA LEU A 185 3.42 0.73 -12.76
C LEU A 185 4.63 0.74 -11.84
N LEU A 186 5.29 -0.40 -11.64
CA LEU A 186 6.46 -0.50 -10.77
C LEU A 186 7.59 0.43 -11.22
N LYS A 187 7.90 0.44 -12.51
CA LYS A 187 8.90 1.34 -13.10
C LYS A 187 8.53 2.81 -12.92
N TYR A 188 7.26 3.17 -13.08
CA TYR A 188 6.78 4.53 -12.83
C TYR A 188 6.98 4.95 -11.37
N LEU A 189 6.81 4.02 -10.42
CA LEU A 189 7.07 4.24 -9.00
C LEU A 189 8.56 4.15 -8.61
N GLY A 190 9.46 3.95 -9.60
CA GLY A 190 10.91 3.84 -9.39
C GLY A 190 11.37 2.46 -8.90
N ARG A 191 10.53 1.43 -8.97
CA ARG A 191 10.84 0.05 -8.61
C ARG A 191 11.33 -0.74 -9.81
N ARG A 192 12.24 -1.66 -9.58
CA ARG A 192 12.74 -2.60 -10.60
C ARG A 192 11.92 -3.88 -10.57
N PRO A 193 11.14 -4.21 -11.62
CA PRO A 193 10.32 -5.43 -11.66
C PRO A 193 11.16 -6.72 -11.56
N ASP A 194 12.42 -6.67 -11.97
CA ASP A 194 13.40 -7.75 -11.92
C ASP A 194 14.24 -7.77 -10.62
N TRP A 195 13.79 -7.09 -9.57
CA TRP A 195 14.49 -7.07 -8.30
C TRP A 195 14.64 -8.48 -7.73
N LEU A 196 15.88 -8.81 -7.34
CA LEU A 196 16.26 -10.08 -6.73
C LEU A 196 16.94 -9.81 -5.39
N CYS A 197 16.61 -10.62 -4.38
CA CYS A 197 17.21 -10.61 -3.05
C CYS A 197 18.60 -11.27 -3.07
#